data_9b740cd12cbcfd515b1c1d4d937231e5
#
_entry.id   9b740cd12cbcfd515b1c1d4d937231e5
#
_cell.length_a   1.000
_cell.length_b   1.000
_cell.length_c   1.000
_cell.angle_alpha   90.00
_cell.angle_beta   90.00
_cell.angle_gamma   90.00
#
_symmetry.space_group_name_H-M   'P 1'
#
loop_
_entity.id
_entity.type
_entity.pdbx_description
1 polymer ?
#
loop_
_entity_poly.entity_id
_entity_poly.type
_entity_poly.pdbx_seq_one_letter_code
_entity_poly.pdbx_strand_id
1 'polypeptide(L)'
;QKLNCDRCGKVHEIEIDFDSLTEGQKKGIEPVLNSFICPNIYLMYKVLNFSFDARVNNLREHIPDKHKETLLNDFKSQWGERDFNIKIERYIKLDLAYIGISEEYYDLLQPVISSYCCGYFYPAMTSAGALGERILNRLILNLRDYYKSSKHYKKIYRKDSFDQWEYPIEVLKDWDVITEDVANLFLKLKQYRNDSIHYNEGYNFEKNSHDAIKTLANIIDLQFNYIKRRDLFWSFDVPGEILLRTEKVNVPFVKEFVLPHCALIGPYCEPTATPPVKTKEYPLKPFSDKEFIELRRNKDKMDIK
;
A
#
# COMPACT_ATOMS: atom_id res chain seq x y z
N GLN A 1 -2.80 21.84 -28.78
CA GLN A 1 -2.96 20.55 -29.47
C GLN A 1 -4.28 19.91 -29.03
N LYS A 2 -5.02 19.26 -29.98
CA LYS A 2 -6.28 18.59 -29.68
C LYS A 2 -6.00 17.12 -29.41
N LEU A 3 -6.45 16.64 -28.24
CA LEU A 3 -6.33 15.24 -27.83
C LEU A 3 -7.72 14.62 -27.73
N ASN A 4 -7.96 13.55 -28.46
CA ASN A 4 -9.14 12.72 -28.26
C ASN A 4 -8.94 11.86 -27.00
N CYS A 5 -9.79 12.02 -26.03
CA CYS A 5 -9.69 11.25 -24.78
C CYS A 5 -10.48 9.95 -24.90
N ASP A 6 -9.78 8.83 -24.97
CA ASP A 6 -10.40 7.49 -25.04
C ASP A 6 -11.23 7.14 -23.80
N ARG A 7 -11.02 7.86 -22.71
CA ARG A 7 -11.71 7.60 -21.43
C ARG A 7 -13.03 8.36 -21.30
N CYS A 8 -13.13 9.61 -21.78
CA CYS A 8 -14.38 10.39 -21.68
C CYS A 8 -15.06 10.62 -23.04
N GLY A 9 -14.43 10.24 -24.13
CA GLY A 9 -14.94 10.43 -25.51
C GLY A 9 -14.95 11.89 -25.99
N LYS A 10 -14.39 12.84 -25.23
CA LYS A 10 -14.35 14.25 -25.60
C LYS A 10 -12.98 14.64 -26.14
N VAL A 11 -12.96 15.71 -26.93
CA VAL A 11 -11.73 16.36 -27.38
C VAL A 11 -11.30 17.40 -26.36
N HIS A 12 -10.07 17.28 -25.85
CA HIS A 12 -9.46 18.28 -24.98
C HIS A 12 -8.47 19.12 -25.76
N GLU A 13 -8.48 20.42 -25.55
CA GLU A 13 -7.44 21.32 -26.06
C GLU A 13 -6.35 21.45 -24.99
N ILE A 14 -5.14 21.02 -25.38
CA ILE A 14 -3.97 21.05 -24.48
C ILE A 14 -3.04 22.14 -25.03
N GLU A 15 -2.77 23.11 -24.20
CA GLU A 15 -1.75 24.12 -24.49
C GLU A 15 -0.40 23.64 -23.94
N ILE A 16 0.58 23.47 -24.82
CA ILE A 16 1.93 23.03 -24.42
C ILE A 16 2.84 24.23 -24.54
N ASP A 17 3.35 24.69 -23.40
CA ASP A 17 4.42 25.68 -23.35
C ASP A 17 5.78 24.99 -23.65
N PHE A 18 6.18 25.05 -24.91
CA PHE A 18 7.42 24.44 -25.38
C PHE A 18 8.67 25.04 -24.74
N ASP A 19 8.60 26.28 -24.31
CA ASP A 19 9.76 26.99 -23.72
C ASP A 19 10.06 26.52 -22.30
N SER A 20 9.05 25.99 -21.60
CA SER A 20 9.20 25.40 -20.25
C SER A 20 9.73 23.96 -20.26
N LEU A 21 9.82 23.31 -21.44
CA LEU A 21 10.27 21.92 -21.57
C LEU A 21 11.79 21.82 -21.61
N THR A 22 12.32 20.82 -20.89
CA THR A 22 13.73 20.43 -21.05
C THR A 22 13.97 19.77 -22.42
N GLU A 23 15.21 19.75 -22.90
CA GLU A 23 15.57 19.11 -24.18
C GLU A 23 15.21 17.63 -24.24
N GLY A 24 15.23 16.92 -23.09
CA GLY A 24 14.78 15.54 -23.00
C GLY A 24 13.26 15.40 -23.17
N GLN A 25 12.49 16.34 -22.61
CA GLN A 25 11.03 16.37 -22.74
C GLN A 25 10.60 16.80 -24.15
N LYS A 26 11.32 17.69 -24.81
CA LYS A 26 11.07 18.07 -26.22
C LYS A 26 11.24 16.90 -27.18
N LYS A 27 12.18 15.99 -26.89
CA LYS A 27 12.41 14.77 -27.67
C LYS A 27 11.41 13.66 -27.39
N GLY A 28 10.70 13.72 -26.27
CA GLY A 28 9.74 12.71 -25.82
C GLY A 28 8.34 13.27 -25.59
N ILE A 29 7.84 14.12 -26.48
CA ILE A 29 6.50 14.75 -26.32
C ILE A 29 5.38 13.71 -26.23
N GLU A 30 5.47 12.59 -26.93
CA GLU A 30 4.46 11.51 -26.86
C GLU A 30 4.24 10.98 -25.42
N PRO A 31 5.28 10.65 -24.62
CA PRO A 31 5.09 10.26 -23.22
C PRO A 31 4.46 11.35 -22.36
N VAL A 32 4.72 12.62 -22.67
CA VAL A 32 4.13 13.76 -21.97
C VAL A 32 2.65 13.93 -22.29
N LEU A 33 2.25 13.69 -23.53
CA LEU A 33 0.85 13.68 -23.97
C LEU A 33 0.08 12.48 -23.41
N ASN A 34 0.75 11.33 -23.25
CA ASN A 34 0.18 10.13 -22.65
C ASN A 34 -0.03 10.27 -21.13
N SER A 35 0.58 11.27 -20.48
CA SER A 35 0.33 11.62 -19.09
C SER A 35 -0.82 12.62 -18.89
N PHE A 36 -1.56 12.95 -19.94
CA PHE A 36 -2.71 13.84 -19.85
C PHE A 36 -3.80 13.25 -18.96
N ILE A 37 -4.19 14.05 -17.97
CA ILE A 37 -5.27 13.68 -17.04
C ILE A 37 -6.55 14.32 -17.53
N CYS A 38 -7.52 13.49 -17.91
CA CYS A 38 -8.82 13.96 -18.34
C CYS A 38 -9.58 14.62 -17.17
N PRO A 39 -9.85 15.93 -17.20
CA PRO A 39 -10.54 16.62 -16.11
C PRO A 39 -11.99 16.15 -15.90
N ASN A 40 -12.58 15.43 -16.87
CA ASN A 40 -13.96 14.95 -16.80
C ASN A 40 -14.12 13.61 -16.06
N ILE A 41 -13.01 12.88 -15.77
CA ILE A 41 -13.08 11.52 -15.22
C ILE A 41 -12.59 11.47 -13.77
N TYR A 42 -11.85 12.47 -13.30
CA TYR A 42 -11.12 12.37 -12.05
C TYR A 42 -11.88 12.90 -10.84
N LEU A 43 -12.41 11.95 -10.09
CA LEU A 43 -12.41 12.01 -8.64
C LEU A 43 -11.05 11.51 -8.20
N MET A 44 -10.16 12.41 -7.80
CA MET A 44 -8.82 12.01 -7.43
C MET A 44 -8.73 11.82 -5.93
N TYR A 45 -8.66 10.57 -5.49
CA TYR A 45 -8.25 10.25 -4.15
C TYR A 45 -6.74 10.11 -4.15
N LYS A 46 -6.08 11.06 -3.49
CA LYS A 46 -4.63 11.03 -3.29
C LYS A 46 -4.33 10.34 -1.97
N VAL A 47 -3.35 9.47 -1.97
CA VAL A 47 -2.82 8.92 -0.72
C VAL A 47 -2.14 10.02 0.08
N LEU A 48 -2.60 10.24 1.31
CA LEU A 48 -1.97 11.17 2.25
C LEU A 48 -1.05 10.44 3.22
N ASN A 49 -1.48 9.28 3.69
CA ASN A 49 -0.74 8.50 4.67
C ASN A 49 -0.23 7.23 4.01
N PHE A 50 1.06 7.14 3.83
CA PHE A 50 1.75 5.92 3.42
C PHE A 50 2.97 5.72 4.30
N SER A 51 3.20 4.48 4.67
CA SER A 51 4.43 4.09 5.35
C SER A 51 5.50 3.77 4.33
N PHE A 52 6.66 4.36 4.49
CA PHE A 52 7.83 4.13 3.66
C PHE A 52 9.02 3.78 4.54
N ASP A 53 9.60 2.61 4.33
CA ASP A 53 10.86 2.25 4.96
C ASP A 53 11.82 1.64 3.92
N ALA A 54 12.88 2.35 3.65
CA ALA A 54 13.96 1.91 2.78
C ALA A 54 15.33 1.98 3.51
N ARG A 55 15.32 1.96 4.86
CA ARG A 55 16.55 2.04 5.66
C ARG A 55 17.56 0.96 5.30
N VAL A 56 17.10 -0.23 4.90
CA VAL A 56 17.96 -1.31 4.45
C VAL A 56 18.76 -0.91 3.20
N ASN A 57 18.16 -0.21 2.27
CA ASN A 57 18.85 0.29 1.06
C ASN A 57 19.90 1.33 1.46
N ASN A 58 19.55 2.20 2.41
CA ASN A 58 20.47 3.22 2.94
C ASN A 58 21.70 2.63 3.63
N LEU A 59 21.63 1.42 4.15
CA LEU A 59 22.79 0.71 4.72
C LEU A 59 23.66 0.04 3.68
N ARG A 60 23.12 -0.29 2.50
CA ARG A 60 23.81 -0.99 1.41
C ARG A 60 24.43 -0.08 0.38
N GLU A 61 23.73 1.02 0.03
CA GLU A 61 24.14 1.94 -1.01
C GLU A 61 25.25 2.88 -0.53
N HIS A 62 25.98 3.48 -1.48
CA HIS A 62 26.96 4.54 -1.22
C HIS A 62 26.24 5.86 -0.88
N ILE A 63 25.61 5.89 0.29
CA ILE A 63 25.02 7.09 0.85
C ILE A 63 26.10 7.88 1.60
N PRO A 64 26.00 9.21 1.65
CA PRO A 64 26.92 10.03 2.42
C PRO A 64 27.06 9.51 3.85
N ASP A 65 28.30 9.31 4.30
CA ASP A 65 28.65 8.69 5.59
C ASP A 65 27.88 9.28 6.77
N LYS A 66 27.55 10.57 6.73
CA LYS A 66 26.77 11.26 7.76
C LYS A 66 25.35 10.69 7.93
N HIS A 67 24.67 10.35 6.83
CA HIS A 67 23.31 9.76 6.91
C HIS A 67 23.36 8.34 7.41
N LYS A 68 24.37 7.59 6.98
CA LYS A 68 24.60 6.22 7.45
C LYS A 68 24.91 6.19 8.95
N GLU A 69 25.74 7.10 9.42
CA GLU A 69 26.08 7.23 10.84
C GLU A 69 24.85 7.59 11.69
N THR A 70 24.03 8.53 11.26
CA THR A 70 22.76 8.87 11.94
C THR A 70 21.85 7.64 12.05
N LEU A 71 21.65 6.91 10.95
CA LEU A 71 20.83 5.71 10.93
C LEU A 71 21.38 4.61 11.85
N LEU A 72 22.71 4.40 11.87
CA LEU A 72 23.32 3.43 12.76
C LEU A 72 23.19 3.84 14.24
N ASN A 73 23.25 5.14 14.55
CA ASN A 73 23.03 5.64 15.91
C ASN A 73 21.56 5.46 16.35
N ASP A 74 20.59 5.66 15.45
CA ASP A 74 19.20 5.37 15.71
C ASP A 74 18.97 3.87 16.04
N PHE A 75 19.57 2.98 15.26
CA PHE A 75 19.52 1.54 15.55
C PHE A 75 20.23 1.16 16.86
N LYS A 76 21.37 1.81 17.19
CA LYS A 76 22.03 1.60 18.48
C LYS A 76 21.15 2.02 19.66
N SER A 77 20.48 3.17 19.51
CA SER A 77 19.51 3.64 20.52
C SER A 77 18.36 2.66 20.71
N GLN A 78 17.86 2.07 19.62
CA GLN A 78 16.73 1.16 19.62
C GLN A 78 17.08 -0.24 20.13
N TRP A 79 18.23 -0.81 19.69
CA TRP A 79 18.58 -2.22 19.94
C TRP A 79 19.71 -2.40 20.96
N GLY A 80 20.34 -1.32 21.42
CA GLY A 80 21.50 -1.35 22.30
C GLY A 80 22.79 -1.73 21.57
N GLU A 81 23.94 -1.43 22.21
CA GLU A 81 25.27 -1.59 21.61
C GLU A 81 25.79 -3.03 21.61
N ARG A 82 25.30 -3.86 22.55
CA ARG A 82 25.76 -5.24 22.65
C ARG A 82 25.46 -5.99 21.35
N ASP A 83 26.48 -6.64 20.78
CA ASP A 83 26.39 -7.43 19.55
C ASP A 83 25.79 -6.66 18.36
N PHE A 84 26.00 -5.33 18.30
CA PHE A 84 25.35 -4.44 17.37
C PHE A 84 25.59 -4.81 15.91
N ASN A 85 26.80 -5.22 15.55
CA ASN A 85 27.14 -5.62 14.17
C ASN A 85 26.30 -6.84 13.73
N ILE A 86 26.09 -7.82 14.60
CA ILE A 86 25.26 -8.99 14.31
C ILE A 86 23.80 -8.58 14.09
N LYS A 87 23.30 -7.61 14.86
CA LYS A 87 21.93 -7.08 14.71
C LYS A 87 21.75 -6.39 13.37
N ILE A 88 22.71 -5.57 12.95
CA ILE A 88 22.70 -4.90 11.65
C ILE A 88 22.82 -5.91 10.51
N GLU A 89 23.67 -6.91 10.60
CA GLU A 89 23.77 -7.97 9.60
C GLU A 89 22.45 -8.72 9.42
N ARG A 90 21.75 -9.05 10.51
CA ARG A 90 20.43 -9.68 10.49
C ARG A 90 19.38 -8.75 9.82
N TYR A 91 19.41 -7.46 10.14
CA TYR A 91 18.51 -6.48 9.52
C TYR A 91 18.75 -6.38 7.99
N ILE A 92 20.00 -6.26 7.56
CA ILE A 92 20.37 -6.23 6.15
C ILE A 92 19.95 -7.53 5.43
N LYS A 93 20.09 -8.68 6.10
CA LYS A 93 19.71 -9.99 5.57
C LYS A 93 18.21 -10.14 5.39
N LEU A 94 17.39 -9.52 6.23
CA LEU A 94 15.93 -9.49 6.05
C LEU A 94 15.54 -8.81 4.74
N ASP A 95 16.28 -7.82 4.30
CA ASP A 95 16.09 -7.14 3.02
C ASP A 95 14.65 -6.67 2.79
N LEU A 96 14.13 -5.94 3.77
CA LEU A 96 12.78 -5.44 3.73
C LEU A 96 12.78 -3.97 3.34
N ALA A 97 12.22 -3.66 2.17
CA ALA A 97 11.79 -2.33 1.79
C ALA A 97 10.25 -2.32 1.79
N TYR A 98 9.66 -1.39 2.48
CA TYR A 98 8.22 -1.31 2.63
C TYR A 98 7.69 0.02 2.13
N ILE A 99 6.68 -0.04 1.28
CA ILE A 99 5.92 1.13 0.83
C ILE A 99 4.45 0.73 0.76
N GLY A 100 3.63 1.27 1.65
CA GLY A 100 2.22 0.88 1.68
C GLY A 100 1.34 1.86 2.44
N ILE A 101 0.04 1.65 2.30
CA ILE A 101 -1.01 2.46 2.92
C ILE A 101 -1.39 2.00 4.32
N SER A 102 -0.76 0.98 4.85
CA SER A 102 -1.14 0.37 6.12
C SER A 102 -0.11 0.66 7.20
N GLU A 103 -0.12 1.90 7.72
CA GLU A 103 0.74 2.33 8.81
C GLU A 103 0.64 1.41 10.04
N GLU A 104 -0.58 1.01 10.43
CA GLU A 104 -0.80 0.09 11.56
C GLU A 104 -0.03 -1.22 11.43
N TYR A 105 -0.01 -1.83 10.25
CA TYR A 105 0.70 -3.10 10.06
C TYR A 105 2.21 -2.92 10.01
N TYR A 106 2.66 -1.78 9.53
CA TYR A 106 4.06 -1.41 9.57
C TYR A 106 4.53 -1.23 11.03
N ASP A 107 3.77 -0.50 11.84
CA ASP A 107 4.09 -0.28 13.25
C ASP A 107 4.14 -1.59 14.03
N LEU A 108 3.24 -2.52 13.74
CA LEU A 108 3.24 -3.84 14.35
C LEU A 108 4.37 -4.75 13.83
N LEU A 109 4.83 -4.55 12.60
CA LEU A 109 5.94 -5.31 12.00
C LEU A 109 7.30 -4.88 12.60
N GLN A 110 7.49 -3.63 12.99
CA GLN A 110 8.76 -3.13 13.54
C GLN A 110 9.21 -3.88 14.81
N PRO A 111 8.35 -4.12 15.83
CA PRO A 111 8.72 -4.95 16.98
C PRO A 111 9.10 -6.39 16.62
N VAL A 112 8.47 -6.97 15.58
CA VAL A 112 8.79 -8.32 15.09
C VAL A 112 10.20 -8.35 14.50
N ILE A 113 10.53 -7.36 13.64
CA ILE A 113 11.86 -7.18 13.06
C ILE A 113 12.91 -6.97 14.16
N SER A 114 12.63 -6.08 15.11
CA SER A 114 13.53 -5.78 16.23
C SER A 114 13.82 -7.02 17.08
N SER A 115 12.81 -7.84 17.37
CA SER A 115 12.98 -9.10 18.08
C SER A 115 13.92 -10.06 17.34
N TYR A 116 13.77 -10.18 16.03
CA TYR A 116 14.65 -11.01 15.20
C TYR A 116 16.09 -10.48 15.21
N CYS A 117 16.27 -9.18 15.00
CA CYS A 117 17.60 -8.57 14.97
C CYS A 117 18.33 -8.76 16.30
N CYS A 118 17.61 -8.64 17.42
CA CYS A 118 18.13 -8.86 18.76
C CYS A 118 18.39 -10.35 19.11
N GLY A 119 18.05 -11.29 18.24
CA GLY A 119 18.25 -12.73 18.46
C GLY A 119 17.10 -13.40 19.24
N TYR A 120 16.00 -12.72 19.45
CA TYR A 120 14.79 -13.28 20.07
C TYR A 120 13.95 -14.00 19.02
N PHE A 121 14.46 -15.08 18.46
CA PHE A 121 13.88 -15.75 17.30
C PHE A 121 12.51 -16.36 17.55
N TYR A 122 12.32 -16.98 18.73
CA TYR A 122 11.03 -17.55 19.10
C TYR A 122 9.93 -16.49 19.20
N PRO A 123 10.09 -15.38 19.96
CA PRO A 123 9.13 -14.29 19.97
C PRO A 123 8.91 -13.67 18.58
N ALA A 124 9.98 -13.49 17.81
CA ALA A 124 9.88 -12.92 16.46
C ALA A 124 8.97 -13.76 15.55
N MET A 125 9.15 -15.09 15.55
CA MET A 125 8.36 -16.01 14.75
C MET A 125 6.90 -16.07 15.22
N THR A 126 6.67 -16.18 16.53
CA THR A 126 5.33 -16.23 17.10
C THR A 126 4.56 -14.93 16.82
N SER A 127 5.22 -13.78 16.97
CA SER A 127 4.64 -12.47 16.69
C SER A 127 4.34 -12.26 15.20
N ALA A 128 5.20 -12.78 14.31
CA ALA A 128 4.93 -12.77 12.87
C ALA A 128 3.64 -13.56 12.55
N GLY A 129 3.48 -14.74 13.13
CA GLY A 129 2.25 -15.54 12.99
C GLY A 129 1.02 -14.82 13.55
N ALA A 130 1.12 -14.24 14.75
CA ALA A 130 0.03 -13.49 15.38
C ALA A 130 -0.40 -12.27 14.56
N LEU A 131 0.56 -11.53 13.97
CA LEU A 131 0.25 -10.40 13.10
C LEU A 131 -0.41 -10.86 11.79
N GLY A 132 0.03 -11.97 11.20
CA GLY A 132 -0.63 -12.56 10.03
C GLY A 132 -2.07 -12.98 10.31
N GLU A 133 -2.34 -13.59 11.46
CA GLU A 133 -3.69 -13.94 11.92
C GLU A 133 -4.56 -12.70 12.10
N ARG A 134 -4.01 -11.64 12.71
CA ARG A 134 -4.70 -10.36 12.89
C ARG A 134 -5.08 -9.73 11.54
N ILE A 135 -4.17 -9.71 10.57
CA ILE A 135 -4.45 -9.20 9.22
C ILE A 135 -5.58 -10.00 8.57
N LEU A 136 -5.49 -11.32 8.59
CA LEU A 136 -6.49 -12.22 7.98
C LEU A 136 -7.87 -12.01 8.60
N ASN A 137 -7.96 -11.99 9.94
CA ASN A 137 -9.21 -11.75 10.67
C ASN A 137 -9.80 -10.37 10.33
N ARG A 138 -8.96 -9.32 10.31
CA ARG A 138 -9.43 -7.98 10.00
C ARG A 138 -9.97 -7.87 8.57
N LEU A 139 -9.32 -8.50 7.60
CA LEU A 139 -9.80 -8.55 6.22
C LEU A 139 -11.21 -9.16 6.14
N ILE A 140 -11.42 -10.33 6.72
CA ILE A 140 -12.71 -11.01 6.61
C ILE A 140 -13.81 -10.34 7.43
N LEU A 141 -13.50 -9.90 8.65
CA LEU A 141 -14.50 -9.32 9.56
C LEU A 141 -15.00 -7.96 9.07
N ASN A 142 -14.11 -7.10 8.56
CA ASN A 142 -14.49 -5.78 8.07
C ASN A 142 -15.21 -5.86 6.72
N LEU A 143 -14.91 -6.86 5.90
CA LEU A 143 -15.49 -6.97 4.57
C LEU A 143 -16.79 -7.78 4.51
N ARG A 144 -17.07 -8.62 5.49
CA ARG A 144 -18.19 -9.58 5.43
C ARG A 144 -19.55 -8.96 5.12
N ASP A 145 -19.82 -7.74 5.62
CA ASP A 145 -21.12 -7.10 5.44
C ASP A 145 -21.35 -6.54 4.02
N TYR A 146 -20.29 -6.41 3.24
CA TYR A 146 -20.39 -6.12 1.80
C TYR A 146 -20.79 -7.35 0.98
N TYR A 147 -20.57 -8.54 1.51
CA TYR A 147 -20.79 -9.82 0.83
C TYR A 147 -21.95 -10.63 1.44
N LYS A 148 -23.03 -9.93 1.86
CA LYS A 148 -24.21 -10.58 2.48
C LYS A 148 -24.91 -11.62 1.59
N SER A 149 -24.82 -11.47 0.27
CA SER A 149 -25.34 -12.42 -0.70
C SER A 149 -24.45 -13.66 -0.93
N SER A 150 -23.22 -13.65 -0.40
CA SER A 150 -22.28 -14.75 -0.55
C SER A 150 -22.76 -16.03 0.15
N LYS A 151 -22.47 -17.19 -0.44
CA LYS A 151 -22.68 -18.52 0.18
C LYS A 151 -22.01 -18.65 1.55
N HIS A 152 -20.94 -17.88 1.81
CA HIS A 152 -20.16 -17.92 3.03
C HIS A 152 -20.76 -17.11 4.18
N TYR A 153 -21.60 -16.11 3.88
CA TYR A 153 -22.05 -15.12 4.87
C TYR A 153 -22.69 -15.78 6.12
N LYS A 154 -23.56 -16.78 5.93
CA LYS A 154 -24.22 -17.48 7.04
C LYS A 154 -23.26 -18.14 8.04
N LYS A 155 -22.06 -18.50 7.61
CA LYS A 155 -21.05 -19.13 8.47
C LYS A 155 -20.15 -18.12 9.19
N ILE A 156 -20.07 -16.89 8.68
CA ILE A 156 -19.12 -15.89 9.16
C ILE A 156 -19.76 -14.68 9.90
N TYR A 157 -21.03 -14.36 9.66
CA TYR A 157 -21.66 -13.13 10.13
C TYR A 157 -21.67 -12.95 11.66
N ARG A 158 -21.66 -14.06 12.44
CA ARG A 158 -21.63 -14.03 13.92
C ARG A 158 -20.25 -14.32 14.50
N LYS A 159 -19.23 -14.50 13.66
CA LYS A 159 -17.89 -14.80 14.15
C LYS A 159 -17.17 -13.50 14.56
N ASP A 160 -16.43 -13.56 15.65
CA ASP A 160 -15.59 -12.47 16.15
C ASP A 160 -14.11 -12.72 15.82
N SER A 161 -13.75 -13.99 15.57
CA SER A 161 -12.41 -14.40 15.15
C SER A 161 -12.44 -15.73 14.40
N PHE A 162 -11.33 -16.05 13.75
CA PHE A 162 -11.10 -17.30 13.04
C PHE A 162 -9.73 -17.85 13.46
N ASP A 163 -9.74 -18.95 14.19
CA ASP A 163 -8.53 -19.64 14.65
C ASP A 163 -7.94 -20.54 13.54
N GLN A 164 -8.80 -21.04 12.66
CA GLN A 164 -8.43 -21.84 11.49
C GLN A 164 -8.36 -20.93 10.27
N TRP A 165 -7.18 -20.84 9.66
CA TRP A 165 -6.90 -19.88 8.60
C TRP A 165 -7.43 -20.30 7.23
N GLU A 166 -7.61 -21.60 6.99
CA GLU A 166 -7.99 -22.12 5.68
C GLU A 166 -9.33 -21.55 5.21
N TYR A 167 -10.33 -21.57 6.10
CA TYR A 167 -11.66 -21.11 5.74
C TYR A 167 -11.73 -19.60 5.43
N PRO A 168 -11.21 -18.70 6.27
CA PRO A 168 -11.14 -17.28 5.90
C PRO A 168 -10.30 -17.01 4.64
N ILE A 169 -9.23 -17.76 4.39
CA ILE A 169 -8.44 -17.67 3.15
C ILE A 169 -9.28 -18.01 1.93
N GLU A 170 -10.02 -19.16 1.99
CA GLU A 170 -10.95 -19.58 0.94
C GLU A 170 -12.00 -18.48 0.67
N VAL A 171 -12.62 -17.96 1.73
CA VAL A 171 -13.65 -16.91 1.62
C VAL A 171 -13.11 -15.66 0.96
N LEU A 172 -11.95 -15.17 1.39
CA LEU A 172 -11.33 -13.95 0.84
C LEU A 172 -10.90 -14.14 -0.62
N LYS A 173 -10.52 -15.33 -1.03
CA LYS A 173 -10.29 -15.69 -2.44
C LYS A 173 -11.58 -15.65 -3.24
N ASP A 174 -12.64 -16.29 -2.76
CA ASP A 174 -13.95 -16.30 -3.42
C ASP A 174 -14.57 -14.90 -3.55
N TRP A 175 -14.14 -13.95 -2.73
CA TRP A 175 -14.52 -12.54 -2.81
C TRP A 175 -13.56 -11.68 -3.64
N ASP A 176 -12.55 -12.25 -4.27
CA ASP A 176 -11.49 -11.54 -4.99
C ASP A 176 -10.76 -10.48 -4.16
N VAL A 177 -10.73 -10.65 -2.83
CA VAL A 177 -10.03 -9.74 -1.91
C VAL A 177 -8.54 -10.02 -1.87
N ILE A 178 -8.15 -11.29 -1.88
CA ILE A 178 -6.76 -11.74 -1.93
C ILE A 178 -6.50 -12.56 -3.18
N THR A 179 -5.28 -12.44 -3.72
CA THR A 179 -4.83 -13.26 -4.84
C THR A 179 -4.43 -14.67 -4.37
N GLU A 180 -4.26 -15.61 -5.31
CA GLU A 180 -3.72 -16.95 -5.03
C GLU A 180 -2.36 -16.88 -4.35
N ASP A 181 -1.47 -15.99 -4.80
CA ASP A 181 -0.14 -15.82 -4.22
C ASP A 181 -0.22 -15.38 -2.75
N VAL A 182 -1.09 -14.42 -2.43
CA VAL A 182 -1.31 -13.97 -1.04
C VAL A 182 -1.90 -15.09 -0.19
N ALA A 183 -2.83 -15.88 -0.73
CA ALA A 183 -3.41 -17.03 -0.05
C ALA A 183 -2.34 -18.08 0.32
N ASN A 184 -1.46 -18.40 -0.62
CA ASN A 184 -0.35 -19.34 -0.41
C ASN A 184 0.64 -18.82 0.65
N LEU A 185 0.91 -17.51 0.68
CA LEU A 185 1.75 -16.90 1.71
C LEU A 185 1.09 -16.98 3.10
N PHE A 186 -0.22 -16.79 3.22
CA PHE A 186 -0.93 -16.99 4.49
C PHE A 186 -0.82 -18.44 4.97
N LEU A 187 -1.01 -19.43 4.09
CA LEU A 187 -0.88 -20.85 4.44
C LEU A 187 0.55 -21.17 4.90
N LYS A 188 1.56 -20.62 4.21
CA LYS A 188 2.96 -20.78 4.60
C LYS A 188 3.25 -20.13 5.96
N LEU A 189 2.74 -18.94 6.22
CA LEU A 189 2.91 -18.24 7.49
C LEU A 189 2.22 -19.01 8.63
N LYS A 190 1.03 -19.56 8.37
CA LYS A 190 0.34 -20.45 9.32
C LYS A 190 1.20 -21.63 9.73
N GLN A 191 1.92 -22.26 8.78
CA GLN A 191 2.82 -23.36 9.08
C GLN A 191 3.93 -22.92 10.06
N TYR A 192 4.60 -21.79 9.81
CA TYR A 192 5.60 -21.26 10.75
C TYR A 192 5.00 -20.97 12.13
N ARG A 193 3.80 -20.40 12.20
CA ARG A 193 3.09 -20.16 13.46
C ARG A 193 2.82 -21.46 14.20
N ASN A 194 2.34 -22.49 13.52
CA ASN A 194 2.07 -23.78 14.14
C ASN A 194 3.36 -24.46 14.62
N ASP A 195 4.41 -24.44 13.81
CA ASP A 195 5.71 -25.00 14.15
C ASP A 195 6.35 -24.27 15.35
N SER A 196 6.03 -22.99 15.56
CA SER A 196 6.51 -22.23 16.73
C SER A 196 5.84 -22.62 18.03
N ILE A 197 4.61 -23.10 17.99
CA ILE A 197 3.80 -23.43 19.18
C ILE A 197 4.02 -24.88 19.60
N HIS A 198 4.21 -25.78 18.63
CA HIS A 198 4.38 -27.19 18.89
C HIS A 198 5.86 -27.55 18.98
N TYR A 199 6.17 -28.49 19.88
CA TYR A 199 7.53 -28.99 20.03
C TYR A 199 8.01 -29.70 18.76
N ASN A 200 9.16 -29.21 18.24
CA ASN A 200 9.86 -29.83 17.10
C ASN A 200 11.34 -29.98 17.44
N GLU A 201 11.82 -31.20 17.53
CA GLU A 201 13.24 -31.47 17.77
C GLU A 201 14.09 -30.97 16.59
N GLY A 202 15.18 -30.27 16.92
CA GLY A 202 16.10 -29.73 15.88
C GLY A 202 15.57 -28.52 15.11
N TYR A 203 14.52 -27.88 15.57
CA TYR A 203 13.92 -26.72 14.89
C TYR A 203 14.86 -25.51 14.86
N ASN A 204 15.17 -25.01 13.65
CA ASN A 204 16.04 -23.84 13.47
C ASN A 204 15.25 -22.54 13.59
N PHE A 205 15.15 -22.01 14.80
CA PHE A 205 14.39 -20.77 15.07
C PHE A 205 14.94 -19.56 14.34
N GLU A 206 16.25 -19.41 14.15
CA GLU A 206 16.81 -18.26 13.43
C GLU A 206 16.39 -18.25 11.96
N LYS A 207 16.55 -19.37 11.26
CA LYS A 207 16.14 -19.50 9.87
C LYS A 207 14.64 -19.35 9.71
N ASN A 208 13.86 -20.04 10.53
CA ASN A 208 12.40 -20.07 10.37
C ASN A 208 11.75 -18.73 10.77
N SER A 209 12.29 -17.99 11.75
CA SER A 209 11.83 -16.64 12.05
C SER A 209 12.15 -15.65 10.93
N HIS A 210 13.34 -15.75 10.32
CA HIS A 210 13.68 -14.99 9.11
C HIS A 210 12.66 -15.22 8.00
N ASP A 211 12.38 -16.47 7.69
CA ASP A 211 11.46 -16.85 6.61
C ASP A 211 10.01 -16.49 6.92
N ALA A 212 9.58 -16.58 8.17
CA ALA A 212 8.26 -16.15 8.63
C ALA A 212 8.09 -14.63 8.49
N ILE A 213 9.08 -13.83 8.89
CA ILE A 213 9.05 -12.37 8.76
C ILE A 213 9.01 -11.95 7.29
N LYS A 214 9.82 -12.56 6.43
CA LYS A 214 9.78 -12.30 4.97
C LYS A 214 8.43 -12.68 4.37
N THR A 215 7.85 -13.79 4.80
CA THR A 215 6.52 -14.23 4.35
C THR A 215 5.44 -13.23 4.76
N LEU A 216 5.47 -12.77 6.02
CA LEU A 216 4.55 -11.75 6.53
C LEU A 216 4.72 -10.41 5.79
N ALA A 217 5.96 -9.94 5.62
CA ALA A 217 6.25 -8.71 4.89
C ALA A 217 5.75 -8.78 3.45
N ASN A 218 5.90 -9.94 2.78
CA ASN A 218 5.36 -10.15 1.44
C ASN A 218 3.82 -10.14 1.41
N ILE A 219 3.15 -10.67 2.44
CA ILE A 219 1.68 -10.57 2.55
C ILE A 219 1.27 -9.10 2.62
N ILE A 220 1.90 -8.33 3.51
CA ILE A 220 1.60 -6.91 3.69
C ILE A 220 1.87 -6.15 2.39
N ASP A 221 3.00 -6.40 1.76
CA ASP A 221 3.43 -5.74 0.55
C ASP A 221 2.50 -6.06 -0.64
N LEU A 222 2.19 -7.33 -0.89
CA LEU A 222 1.30 -7.71 -1.99
C LEU A 222 -0.16 -7.27 -1.75
N GLN A 223 -0.61 -7.19 -0.51
CA GLN A 223 -2.00 -6.84 -0.19
C GLN A 223 -2.24 -5.34 -0.11
N PHE A 224 -1.28 -4.57 0.43
CA PHE A 224 -1.49 -3.17 0.77
C PHE A 224 -0.55 -2.19 0.05
N ASN A 225 0.48 -2.69 -0.66
CA ASN A 225 1.40 -1.82 -1.39
C ASN A 225 0.71 -1.27 -2.66
N TYR A 226 0.68 0.04 -2.79
CA TYR A 226 0.08 0.71 -3.95
C TYR A 226 0.86 0.46 -5.24
N ILE A 227 2.17 0.25 -5.20
CA ILE A 227 2.98 -0.01 -6.40
C ILE A 227 2.65 -1.39 -6.97
N LYS A 228 2.60 -2.43 -6.12
CA LYS A 228 2.34 -3.81 -6.55
C LYS A 228 0.89 -4.06 -6.94
N ARG A 229 -0.04 -3.29 -6.39
CA ARG A 229 -1.46 -3.32 -6.79
C ARG A 229 -1.83 -2.20 -7.77
N ARG A 230 -0.86 -1.58 -8.39
CA ARG A 230 -1.02 -0.48 -9.34
C ARG A 230 -2.10 -0.74 -10.39
N ASP A 231 -2.08 -1.91 -11.00
CA ASP A 231 -3.03 -2.23 -12.08
C ASP A 231 -4.45 -2.47 -11.57
N LEU A 232 -4.62 -2.69 -10.26
CA LEU A 232 -5.92 -2.95 -9.65
C LEU A 232 -6.60 -1.69 -9.12
N PHE A 233 -5.87 -0.82 -8.42
CA PHE A 233 -6.48 0.28 -7.68
C PHE A 233 -5.89 1.65 -8.00
N TRP A 234 -4.62 1.73 -8.39
CA TRP A 234 -3.87 2.96 -8.44
C TRP A 234 -3.61 3.44 -9.86
N SER A 235 -3.51 4.76 -10.01
CA SER A 235 -3.01 5.44 -11.19
C SER A 235 -1.81 6.31 -10.83
N PHE A 236 -0.83 6.33 -11.71
CA PHE A 236 0.40 7.12 -11.62
C PHE A 236 0.51 8.07 -12.82
N ASP A 237 -0.63 8.44 -13.39
CA ASP A 237 -0.69 9.25 -14.61
C ASP A 237 -0.16 10.68 -14.37
N VAL A 238 -0.06 11.09 -13.10
CA VAL A 238 0.56 12.37 -12.71
C VAL A 238 1.91 12.11 -12.06
N PRO A 239 3.00 12.66 -12.56
CA PRO A 239 4.32 12.51 -11.96
C PRO A 239 4.34 13.01 -10.51
N GLY A 240 4.82 12.15 -9.59
CA GLY A 240 4.90 12.48 -8.16
C GLY A 240 3.59 12.31 -7.39
N GLU A 241 2.51 11.87 -8.03
CA GLU A 241 1.21 11.64 -7.41
C GLU A 241 0.79 10.18 -7.49
N ILE A 242 0.16 9.70 -6.43
CA ILE A 242 -0.42 8.37 -6.37
C ILE A 242 -1.93 8.55 -6.19
N LEU A 243 -2.67 8.22 -7.23
CA LEU A 243 -4.09 8.47 -7.32
C LEU A 243 -4.87 7.15 -7.32
N LEU A 244 -6.00 7.12 -6.64
CA LEU A 244 -6.92 5.99 -6.68
C LEU A 244 -7.76 6.07 -7.96
N ARG A 245 -7.89 4.94 -8.66
CA ARG A 245 -8.78 4.86 -9.83
C ARG A 245 -10.24 5.04 -9.41
N THR A 246 -10.94 5.96 -10.07
CA THR A 246 -12.33 6.30 -9.74
C THR A 246 -13.27 5.11 -9.82
N GLU A 247 -13.09 4.24 -10.81
CA GLU A 247 -13.89 3.02 -10.98
C GLU A 247 -13.70 2.00 -9.85
N LYS A 248 -12.64 2.14 -9.05
CA LYS A 248 -12.32 1.25 -7.92
C LYS A 248 -12.80 1.75 -6.56
N VAL A 249 -13.30 3.00 -6.48
CA VAL A 249 -13.79 3.61 -5.22
C VAL A 249 -14.87 2.77 -4.54
N ASN A 250 -15.68 2.05 -5.31
CA ASN A 250 -16.77 1.23 -4.79
C ASN A 250 -16.39 -0.21 -4.43
N VAL A 251 -15.15 -0.62 -4.70
CA VAL A 251 -14.66 -1.94 -4.29
C VAL A 251 -14.62 -2.03 -2.76
N PRO A 252 -15.21 -3.05 -2.13
CA PRO A 252 -15.27 -3.16 -0.66
C PRO A 252 -13.91 -3.03 0.02
N PHE A 253 -12.88 -3.70 -0.49
CA PHE A 253 -11.52 -3.58 0.03
C PHE A 253 -11.00 -2.14 -0.03
N VAL A 254 -11.27 -1.43 -1.12
CA VAL A 254 -10.87 -0.02 -1.27
C VAL A 254 -11.56 0.87 -0.25
N LYS A 255 -12.87 0.66 -0.03
CA LYS A 255 -13.63 1.44 0.96
C LYS A 255 -13.10 1.28 2.38
N GLU A 256 -12.77 0.06 2.78
CA GLU A 256 -12.38 -0.24 4.15
C GLU A 256 -10.90 0.02 4.45
N PHE A 257 -10.02 -0.24 3.47
CA PHE A 257 -8.58 -0.26 3.73
C PHE A 257 -7.78 0.78 2.95
N VAL A 258 -8.37 1.41 1.94
CA VAL A 258 -7.66 2.38 1.10
C VAL A 258 -8.18 3.80 1.30
N LEU A 259 -9.49 4.00 1.18
CA LEU A 259 -10.10 5.34 1.29
C LEU A 259 -9.81 6.06 2.61
N PRO A 260 -9.74 5.38 3.78
CA PRO A 260 -9.40 6.06 5.03
C PRO A 260 -8.02 6.71 5.04
N HIS A 261 -7.11 6.27 4.16
CA HIS A 261 -5.76 6.81 4.01
C HIS A 261 -5.62 7.79 2.84
N CYS A 262 -6.73 8.13 2.18
CA CYS A 262 -6.75 9.02 1.03
C CYS A 262 -7.44 10.34 1.37
N ALA A 263 -6.91 11.45 0.84
CA ALA A 263 -7.68 12.68 0.73
C ALA A 263 -8.35 12.73 -0.62
N LEU A 264 -9.60 13.20 -0.62
CA LEU A 264 -10.28 13.54 -1.84
C LEU A 264 -9.72 14.86 -2.36
N ILE A 265 -9.04 14.80 -3.48
CA ILE A 265 -8.64 15.98 -4.22
C ILE A 265 -9.84 16.34 -5.10
N GLY A 266 -10.75 17.12 -4.54
CA GLY A 266 -12.01 17.47 -5.13
C GLY A 266 -11.89 18.32 -6.40
N PRO A 267 -13.01 18.93 -6.86
CA PRO A 267 -13.08 19.66 -8.14
C PRO A 267 -12.13 20.87 -8.21
N TYR A 268 -11.34 21.10 -7.19
CA TYR A 268 -10.34 22.15 -7.10
C TYR A 268 -8.92 21.70 -7.46
N CYS A 269 -8.74 20.45 -7.84
CA CYS A 269 -7.48 20.00 -8.44
C CYS A 269 -7.61 20.14 -9.95
N GLU A 270 -7.09 21.22 -10.49
CA GLU A 270 -6.92 21.37 -11.93
C GLU A 270 -5.56 20.82 -12.31
N PRO A 271 -5.51 19.70 -13.06
CA PRO A 271 -4.26 19.31 -13.69
C PRO A 271 -3.87 20.44 -14.66
N THR A 272 -2.67 20.97 -14.51
CA THR A 272 -2.15 21.87 -15.54
C THR A 272 -1.99 21.02 -16.80
N ALA A 273 -2.68 21.36 -17.88
CA ALA A 273 -2.57 20.69 -19.18
C ALA A 273 -1.17 20.87 -19.81
N THR A 274 -0.30 21.63 -19.18
CA THR A 274 1.05 21.96 -19.65
C THR A 274 2.07 21.07 -18.96
N PRO A 275 2.93 20.37 -19.68
CA PRO A 275 4.07 19.66 -19.13
C PRO A 275 5.09 20.60 -18.46
N PRO A 276 5.70 20.22 -17.31
CA PRO A 276 5.33 19.03 -16.57
C PRO A 276 3.94 19.19 -15.97
N VAL A 277 3.07 18.20 -16.16
CA VAL A 277 1.71 18.21 -15.60
C VAL A 277 1.83 18.35 -14.09
N LYS A 278 1.46 19.51 -13.58
CA LYS A 278 1.39 19.79 -12.15
C LYS A 278 -0.08 19.80 -11.76
N THR A 279 -0.36 19.32 -10.58
CA THR A 279 -1.65 19.54 -9.96
C THR A 279 -1.65 20.92 -9.31
N LYS A 280 -2.52 21.81 -9.75
CA LYS A 280 -2.76 23.07 -9.06
C LYS A 280 -3.60 22.76 -7.84
N GLU A 281 -2.95 22.67 -6.69
CA GLU A 281 -3.62 22.44 -5.42
C GLU A 281 -4.23 23.74 -4.94
N TYR A 282 -5.53 23.76 -4.78
CA TYR A 282 -6.21 24.75 -3.95
C TYR A 282 -6.13 24.28 -2.49
N PRO A 283 -6.16 25.22 -1.52
CA PRO A 283 -6.05 24.86 -0.12
C PRO A 283 -7.10 23.81 0.23
N LEU A 284 -6.63 22.68 0.76
CA LEU A 284 -7.45 21.55 1.20
C LEU A 284 -8.44 22.05 2.24
N LYS A 285 -9.69 22.20 1.84
CA LYS A 285 -10.80 22.30 2.76
C LYS A 285 -11.27 20.87 3.00
N PRO A 286 -11.28 20.37 4.24
CA PRO A 286 -11.88 19.08 4.50
C PRO A 286 -13.36 19.16 4.15
N PHE A 287 -13.77 18.37 3.16
CA PHE A 287 -15.17 18.25 2.79
C PHE A 287 -15.72 16.97 3.44
N SER A 288 -16.92 17.05 3.98
CA SER A 288 -17.72 15.87 4.24
C SER A 288 -18.10 15.20 2.91
N ASP A 289 -18.34 13.90 2.90
CA ASP A 289 -18.79 13.17 1.70
C ASP A 289 -20.01 13.82 1.06
N LYS A 290 -20.89 14.42 1.87
CA LYS A 290 -22.09 15.11 1.43
C LYS A 290 -21.75 16.38 0.63
N GLU A 291 -20.90 17.23 1.17
CA GLU A 291 -20.46 18.48 0.51
C GLU A 291 -19.72 18.17 -0.79
N PHE A 292 -18.93 17.12 -0.79
CA PHE A 292 -18.21 16.68 -1.98
C PHE A 292 -19.15 16.22 -3.10
N ILE A 293 -20.14 15.38 -2.77
CA ILE A 293 -21.15 14.91 -3.73
C ILE A 293 -21.94 16.09 -4.32
N GLU A 294 -22.27 17.10 -3.50
CA GLU A 294 -22.97 18.30 -3.96
C GLU A 294 -22.10 19.15 -4.89
N LEU A 295 -20.83 19.37 -4.54
CA LEU A 295 -19.89 20.10 -5.38
C LEU A 295 -19.68 19.44 -6.73
N ARG A 296 -19.56 18.12 -6.76
CA ARG A 296 -19.46 17.37 -8.00
C ARG A 296 -20.71 17.50 -8.86
N ARG A 297 -21.90 17.35 -8.29
CA ARG A 297 -23.17 17.51 -9.01
C ARG A 297 -23.31 18.92 -9.59
N ASN A 298 -22.78 19.92 -8.93
CA ASN A 298 -22.81 21.29 -9.40
C ASN A 298 -21.81 21.53 -10.54
N LYS A 299 -20.61 20.91 -10.48
CA LYS A 299 -19.64 20.94 -11.58
C LYS A 299 -20.20 20.26 -12.82
N ASP A 300 -20.76 19.05 -12.69
CA ASP A 300 -21.37 18.32 -13.81
C ASP A 300 -22.51 19.13 -14.48
N LYS A 301 -23.18 20.00 -13.75
CA LYS A 301 -24.21 20.93 -14.30
C LYS A 301 -23.61 22.14 -14.99
N MET A 302 -22.41 22.61 -14.60
CA MET A 302 -21.73 23.75 -15.24
C MET A 302 -21.10 23.35 -16.58
N ASP A 303 -20.62 22.11 -16.68
CA ASP A 303 -19.99 21.59 -17.91
C ASP A 303 -21.02 21.20 -19.01
N ILE A 304 -22.33 21.24 -18.72
CA ILE A 304 -23.43 20.94 -19.64
C ILE A 304 -24.01 22.25 -20.29
N LYS A 305 -23.55 23.41 -19.87
CA LYS A 305 -23.88 24.70 -20.52
C LYS A 305 -22.77 25.16 -21.43
#